data_280d863af55092fd6f277d893442a90a
#
_entry.id   280d863af55092fd6f277d893442a90a
#
_cell.length_a   1.000
_cell.length_b   1.000
_cell.length_c   1.000
_cell.angle_alpha   90.00
_cell.angle_beta   90.00
_cell.angle_gamma   90.00
#
_symmetry.space_group_name_H-M   'P 1'
#
loop_
_entity.id
_entity.type
_entity.pdbx_description
1 polymer ?
#
loop_
_entity_poly.entity_id
_entity_poly.type
_entity_poly.pdbx_seq_one_letter_code
_entity_poly.pdbx_strand_id
1 'polypeptide(L)'
;NDDPETLRNRVLYIETSRGCPYKCEFCLASLDNGVRYLPTEHIKSNLLYLMTHGRVIKFLDRTFNVKKDFTLDIFQFILDHARPDNVFQFEITADILHPAIMQFIKEKVPRGMFRFEIGIQTVNQKANLEVSRKQNFDKTKGVILELKDHVEMHLDLIVGLPLDYWNDIKFSFEEVFKLYPPELQLGFLKFLKGTPVRDKHKDHGYVFDPIAPYQIIRSNYLSEQELANITLLEHALEIYWNKPRLFNTLKYVTAQYSIFDFLHGLGRYFEQQHGKFIGFSLDKVYEIAAGYIAAFFPHDKVLQELLAIDQWLQHKIKPSKSYLAEYDKKEKFALLDAYKLPHNKYRYAVTQISFDFGSWEREGIIHPSPTELVIVFDGQSKARVVDLSTLAVV
;
A
#
# COMPACT_ATOMS: atom_id res chain seq x y z
N ASN A 1 -2.03 -35.06 2.99
CA ASN A 1 -2.99 -34.85 1.88
C ASN A 1 -3.80 -33.62 2.20
N ASP A 2 -3.30 -32.47 1.76
CA ASP A 2 -4.06 -31.22 1.93
C ASP A 2 -5.20 -31.22 0.93
N ASP A 3 -6.39 -30.88 1.42
CA ASP A 3 -7.57 -30.70 0.59
C ASP A 3 -7.31 -29.62 -0.48
N PRO A 4 -7.63 -29.88 -1.76
CA PRO A 4 -7.40 -28.90 -2.85
C PRO A 4 -8.03 -27.53 -2.60
N GLU A 5 -9.22 -27.45 -1.99
CA GLU A 5 -9.87 -26.21 -1.65
C GLU A 5 -9.11 -25.42 -0.57
N THR A 6 -8.55 -26.14 0.40
CA THR A 6 -7.70 -25.55 1.45
C THR A 6 -6.42 -24.96 0.86
N LEU A 7 -5.76 -25.64 -0.08
CA LEU A 7 -4.56 -25.12 -0.75
C LEU A 7 -4.87 -23.86 -1.58
N ARG A 8 -6.02 -23.85 -2.26
CA ARG A 8 -6.43 -22.72 -3.10
C ARG A 8 -6.66 -21.42 -2.30
N ASN A 9 -7.08 -21.54 -1.05
CA ASN A 9 -7.37 -20.43 -0.15
C ASN A 9 -6.17 -19.97 0.70
N ARG A 10 -5.02 -20.62 0.55
CA ARG A 10 -3.77 -20.26 1.24
C ARG A 10 -2.76 -19.63 0.30
N VAL A 11 -1.83 -18.88 0.88
CA VAL A 11 -0.59 -18.50 0.20
C VAL A 11 0.33 -19.72 0.23
N LEU A 12 0.76 -20.16 -0.94
CA LEU A 12 1.74 -21.24 -1.10
C LEU A 12 3.13 -20.64 -1.30
N TYR A 13 4.13 -21.31 -0.79
CA TYR A 13 5.50 -20.80 -0.77
C TYR A 13 6.43 -21.66 -1.59
N ILE A 14 7.37 -21.02 -2.30
CA ILE A 14 8.46 -21.66 -3.01
C ILE A 14 9.76 -20.93 -2.75
N GLU A 15 10.84 -21.66 -2.58
CA GLU A 15 12.21 -21.15 -2.56
C GLU A 15 12.90 -21.62 -3.82
N THR A 16 13.48 -20.69 -4.59
CA THR A 16 14.24 -21.01 -5.83
C THR A 16 15.72 -20.73 -5.65
N SER A 17 16.06 -19.88 -4.71
CA SER A 17 17.42 -19.60 -4.29
C SER A 17 17.50 -19.32 -2.80
N ARG A 18 18.66 -19.55 -2.21
CA ARG A 18 18.94 -19.26 -0.81
C ARG A 18 20.17 -18.35 -0.68
N GLY A 19 20.09 -17.39 0.26
CA GLY A 19 21.10 -16.38 0.50
C GLY A 19 20.75 -15.04 -0.17
N CYS A 20 21.60 -14.04 0.05
CA CYS A 20 21.45 -12.69 -0.51
C CYS A 20 22.85 -12.13 -0.87
N PRO A 21 23.00 -11.41 -1.98
CA PRO A 21 24.29 -10.81 -2.33
C PRO A 21 24.62 -9.58 -1.49
N TYR A 22 23.61 -9.03 -0.77
CA TYR A 22 23.74 -7.84 0.05
C TYR A 22 24.13 -8.16 1.49
N LYS A 23 24.73 -7.19 2.16
CA LYS A 23 25.26 -7.32 3.53
C LYS A 23 24.56 -6.39 4.53
N CYS A 24 23.25 -6.19 4.33
CA CYS A 24 22.45 -5.35 5.24
C CYS A 24 22.51 -5.89 6.66
N GLU A 25 23.00 -5.10 7.61
CA GLU A 25 23.35 -5.52 8.97
C GLU A 25 22.15 -5.93 9.82
N PHE A 26 20.94 -5.53 9.46
CA PHE A 26 19.70 -5.91 10.15
C PHE A 26 19.09 -7.22 9.64
N CYS A 27 19.61 -7.79 8.55
CA CYS A 27 18.97 -8.91 7.83
C CYS A 27 19.73 -10.23 8.08
N LEU A 28 18.99 -11.29 8.45
CA LEU A 28 19.57 -12.63 8.62
C LEU A 28 20.11 -13.22 7.31
N ALA A 29 19.51 -12.88 6.17
CA ALA A 29 19.98 -13.39 4.88
C ALA A 29 21.38 -12.86 4.48
N SER A 30 21.85 -11.78 5.10
CA SER A 30 23.19 -11.24 4.89
C SER A 30 24.30 -12.05 5.55
N LEU A 31 23.94 -12.97 6.44
CA LEU A 31 24.89 -13.86 7.13
C LEU A 31 25.38 -14.98 6.19
N ASP A 32 24.63 -15.30 5.16
CA ASP A 32 25.06 -16.24 4.12
C ASP A 32 26.07 -15.59 3.16
N ASN A 33 27.01 -16.42 2.64
CA ASN A 33 27.99 -15.99 1.66
C ASN A 33 27.54 -16.35 0.24
N GLY A 34 26.83 -15.43 -0.39
CA GLY A 34 26.39 -15.57 -1.77
C GLY A 34 25.01 -16.23 -1.93
N VAL A 35 24.55 -16.31 -3.17
CA VAL A 35 23.26 -16.87 -3.55
C VAL A 35 23.44 -18.24 -4.17
N ARG A 36 22.76 -19.24 -3.65
CA ARG A 36 22.74 -20.63 -4.16
C ARG A 36 21.40 -20.90 -4.80
N TYR A 37 21.37 -21.26 -6.05
CA TYR A 37 20.15 -21.59 -6.80
C TYR A 37 19.87 -23.10 -6.71
N LEU A 38 18.60 -23.45 -6.60
CA LEU A 38 18.14 -24.81 -6.76
C LEU A 38 18.16 -25.23 -8.25
N PRO A 39 18.19 -26.52 -8.58
CA PRO A 39 18.12 -27.00 -9.95
C PRO A 39 16.84 -26.52 -10.64
N THR A 40 16.96 -25.92 -11.82
CA THR A 40 15.84 -25.31 -12.55
C THR A 40 14.69 -26.28 -12.83
N GLU A 41 15.01 -27.53 -13.19
CA GLU A 41 13.98 -28.56 -13.43
C GLU A 41 13.15 -28.84 -12.18
N HIS A 42 13.80 -28.85 -11.01
CA HIS A 42 13.10 -29.04 -9.74
C HIS A 42 12.20 -27.86 -9.41
N ILE A 43 12.68 -26.63 -9.66
CA ILE A 43 11.88 -25.42 -9.47
C ILE A 43 10.64 -25.46 -10.38
N LYS A 44 10.82 -25.75 -11.67
CA LYS A 44 9.74 -25.78 -12.66
C LYS A 44 8.70 -26.87 -12.34
N SER A 45 9.13 -28.06 -11.92
CA SER A 45 8.23 -29.12 -11.48
C SER A 45 7.38 -28.71 -10.28
N ASN A 46 7.99 -28.09 -9.27
CA ASN A 46 7.27 -27.58 -8.10
C ASN A 46 6.31 -26.44 -8.47
N LEU A 47 6.73 -25.53 -9.34
CA LEU A 47 5.87 -24.43 -9.82
C LEU A 47 4.61 -24.96 -10.51
N LEU A 48 4.71 -25.98 -11.37
CA LEU A 48 3.56 -26.62 -12.01
C LEU A 48 2.57 -27.15 -10.97
N TYR A 49 3.08 -27.83 -9.94
CA TYR A 49 2.22 -28.32 -8.85
C TYR A 49 1.53 -27.15 -8.12
N LEU A 50 2.29 -26.11 -7.73
CA LEU A 50 1.75 -24.98 -7.00
C LEU A 50 0.72 -24.19 -7.83
N MET A 51 0.98 -23.96 -9.12
CA MET A 51 0.06 -23.27 -10.03
C MET A 51 -1.25 -24.04 -10.23
N THR A 52 -1.17 -25.37 -10.23
CA THR A 52 -2.35 -26.24 -10.36
C THR A 52 -3.23 -26.21 -9.10
N HIS A 53 -2.66 -26.19 -7.91
CA HIS A 53 -3.37 -26.33 -6.65
C HIS A 53 -3.60 -25.04 -5.89
N GLY A 54 -2.71 -24.04 -6.05
CA GLY A 54 -2.77 -22.74 -5.38
C GLY A 54 -3.31 -21.62 -6.25
N ARG A 55 -3.63 -20.51 -5.62
CA ARG A 55 -3.94 -19.23 -6.29
C ARG A 55 -2.80 -18.22 -6.11
N VAL A 56 -2.33 -18.03 -4.90
CA VAL A 56 -1.24 -17.10 -4.58
C VAL A 56 0.02 -17.89 -4.26
N ILE A 57 1.08 -17.65 -5.01
CA ILE A 57 2.39 -18.29 -4.86
C ILE A 57 3.41 -17.20 -4.49
N LYS A 58 4.00 -17.30 -3.30
CA LYS A 58 5.03 -16.36 -2.82
C LYS A 58 6.41 -17.00 -2.89
N PHE A 59 7.34 -16.31 -3.56
CA PHE A 59 8.75 -16.68 -3.61
C PHE A 59 9.44 -16.22 -2.32
N LEU A 60 10.22 -17.10 -1.71
CA LEU A 60 10.97 -16.83 -0.48
C LEU A 60 12.38 -16.29 -0.73
N ASP A 61 12.74 -16.15 -1.97
CA ASP A 61 14.02 -15.62 -2.42
C ASP A 61 14.16 -14.15 -1.98
N ARG A 62 15.24 -13.82 -1.26
CA ARG A 62 15.45 -12.48 -0.67
C ARG A 62 15.76 -11.38 -1.70
N THR A 63 16.16 -11.75 -2.90
CA THR A 63 16.32 -10.87 -4.05
C THR A 63 16.19 -11.71 -5.31
N PHE A 64 14.99 -11.81 -5.82
CA PHE A 64 14.70 -12.72 -6.94
C PHE A 64 15.41 -12.30 -8.22
N ASN A 65 15.59 -10.99 -8.45
CA ASN A 65 16.11 -10.41 -9.69
C ASN A 65 17.64 -10.29 -9.78
N VAL A 66 18.41 -11.10 -9.02
CA VAL A 66 19.89 -11.04 -9.05
C VAL A 66 20.45 -11.49 -10.40
N LYS A 67 19.91 -12.59 -10.97
CA LYS A 67 20.34 -13.12 -12.27
C LYS A 67 19.28 -12.89 -13.33
N LYS A 68 19.55 -12.01 -14.27
CA LYS A 68 18.64 -11.62 -15.35
C LYS A 68 18.04 -12.84 -16.09
N ASP A 69 18.90 -13.74 -16.57
CA ASP A 69 18.47 -14.84 -17.43
C ASP A 69 17.64 -15.88 -16.65
N PHE A 70 17.98 -16.13 -15.39
CA PHE A 70 17.16 -16.95 -14.49
C PHE A 70 15.79 -16.33 -14.25
N THR A 71 15.75 -15.02 -13.96
CA THR A 71 14.50 -14.30 -13.74
C THR A 71 13.59 -14.39 -14.97
N LEU A 72 14.12 -14.14 -16.15
CA LEU A 72 13.36 -14.21 -17.40
C LEU A 72 12.89 -15.64 -17.72
N ASP A 73 13.71 -16.66 -17.47
CA ASP A 73 13.34 -18.06 -17.68
C ASP A 73 12.17 -18.47 -16.77
N ILE A 74 12.22 -18.10 -15.49
CA ILE A 74 11.12 -18.40 -14.56
C ILE A 74 9.86 -17.59 -14.89
N PHE A 75 9.98 -16.31 -15.26
CA PHE A 75 8.84 -15.49 -15.67
C PHE A 75 8.17 -16.05 -16.94
N GLN A 76 8.95 -16.44 -17.94
CA GLN A 76 8.41 -17.05 -19.14
C GLN A 76 7.72 -18.39 -18.83
N PHE A 77 8.33 -19.23 -18.00
CA PHE A 77 7.74 -20.48 -17.57
C PHE A 77 6.41 -20.29 -16.86
N ILE A 78 6.32 -19.28 -15.99
CA ILE A 78 5.06 -18.91 -15.33
C ILE A 78 3.99 -18.53 -16.36
N LEU A 79 4.31 -17.65 -17.32
CA LEU A 79 3.36 -17.21 -18.35
C LEU A 79 2.85 -18.38 -19.21
N ASP A 80 3.72 -19.35 -19.51
CA ASP A 80 3.38 -20.50 -20.33
C ASP A 80 2.43 -21.50 -19.64
N HIS A 81 2.41 -21.51 -18.29
CA HIS A 81 1.73 -22.56 -17.52
C HIS A 81 0.73 -22.06 -16.46
N ALA A 82 0.76 -20.77 -16.13
CA ALA A 82 -0.11 -20.21 -15.09
C ALA A 82 -1.59 -20.20 -15.51
N ARG A 83 -2.45 -20.37 -14.51
CA ARG A 83 -3.88 -20.14 -14.68
C ARG A 83 -4.20 -18.65 -14.58
N PRO A 84 -5.30 -18.17 -15.17
CA PRO A 84 -5.66 -16.75 -15.15
C PRO A 84 -5.84 -16.14 -13.76
N ASP A 85 -6.12 -16.97 -12.75
CA ASP A 85 -6.32 -16.54 -11.36
C ASP A 85 -5.08 -16.70 -10.48
N ASN A 86 -3.95 -17.17 -11.02
CA ASN A 86 -2.70 -17.25 -10.29
C ASN A 86 -2.09 -15.85 -10.07
N VAL A 87 -1.56 -15.63 -8.89
CA VAL A 87 -0.81 -14.43 -8.50
C VAL A 87 0.54 -14.84 -7.92
N PHE A 88 1.59 -14.20 -8.38
CA PHE A 88 2.97 -14.50 -7.97
C PHE A 88 3.59 -13.30 -7.27
N GLN A 89 4.16 -13.52 -6.09
CA GLN A 89 4.75 -12.49 -5.26
C GLN A 89 6.25 -12.69 -5.12
N PHE A 90 7.04 -11.67 -5.41
CA PHE A 90 8.51 -11.70 -5.43
C PHE A 90 9.09 -10.59 -4.57
N GLU A 91 10.11 -10.90 -3.75
CA GLU A 91 10.97 -9.88 -3.15
C GLU A 91 12.04 -9.49 -4.16
N ILE A 92 12.13 -8.23 -4.53
CA ILE A 92 13.10 -7.72 -5.50
C ILE A 92 13.90 -6.52 -4.96
N THR A 93 15.07 -6.31 -5.54
CA THR A 93 15.83 -5.07 -5.38
C THR A 93 15.67 -4.24 -6.64
N ALA A 94 14.90 -3.15 -6.55
CA ALA A 94 14.42 -2.43 -7.73
C ALA A 94 15.54 -1.67 -8.47
N ASP A 95 16.51 -1.08 -7.78
CA ASP A 95 17.59 -0.29 -8.39
C ASP A 95 18.59 -1.12 -9.23
N ILE A 96 18.53 -2.46 -9.13
CA ILE A 96 19.27 -3.38 -9.99
C ILE A 96 18.39 -4.11 -11.02
N LEU A 97 17.11 -3.78 -11.11
CA LEU A 97 16.21 -4.43 -12.06
C LEU A 97 16.65 -4.16 -13.50
N HIS A 98 16.98 -5.23 -14.21
CA HIS A 98 17.53 -5.11 -15.56
C HIS A 98 16.47 -4.62 -16.56
N PRO A 99 16.80 -3.69 -17.50
CA PRO A 99 15.84 -3.15 -18.47
C PRO A 99 15.08 -4.22 -19.28
N ALA A 100 15.73 -5.33 -19.63
CA ALA A 100 15.07 -6.43 -20.34
C ALA A 100 13.97 -7.10 -19.50
N ILE A 101 14.10 -7.15 -18.16
CA ILE A 101 13.05 -7.66 -17.27
C ILE A 101 11.89 -6.67 -17.23
N MET A 102 12.16 -5.37 -17.15
CA MET A 102 11.13 -4.32 -17.18
C MET A 102 10.34 -4.36 -18.49
N GLN A 103 11.04 -4.47 -19.62
CA GLN A 103 10.41 -4.60 -20.94
C GLN A 103 9.54 -5.87 -21.02
N PHE A 104 10.05 -7.01 -20.57
CA PHE A 104 9.30 -8.26 -20.52
C PHE A 104 8.00 -8.12 -19.72
N ILE A 105 8.06 -7.46 -18.55
CA ILE A 105 6.89 -7.22 -17.70
C ILE A 105 5.87 -6.37 -18.45
N LYS A 106 6.28 -5.25 -19.02
CA LYS A 106 5.37 -4.32 -19.74
C LYS A 106 4.68 -4.94 -20.95
N GLU A 107 5.40 -5.81 -21.66
CA GLU A 107 4.90 -6.40 -22.91
C GLU A 107 4.07 -7.67 -22.71
N LYS A 108 4.42 -8.48 -21.70
CA LYS A 108 3.90 -9.85 -21.61
C LYS A 108 3.12 -10.17 -20.35
N VAL A 109 3.37 -9.50 -19.22
CA VAL A 109 2.77 -9.89 -17.94
C VAL A 109 1.36 -9.31 -17.82
N PRO A 110 0.32 -10.13 -17.64
CA PRO A 110 -1.02 -9.64 -17.37
C PRO A 110 -1.08 -8.83 -16.07
N ARG A 111 -1.84 -7.74 -16.06
CA ARG A 111 -2.04 -6.94 -14.86
C ARG A 111 -2.60 -7.77 -13.71
N GLY A 112 -2.06 -7.59 -12.50
CA GLY A 112 -2.48 -8.31 -11.30
C GLY A 112 -1.88 -9.70 -11.15
N MET A 113 -1.13 -10.21 -12.15
CA MET A 113 -0.47 -11.52 -12.03
C MET A 113 0.79 -11.45 -11.16
N PHE A 114 1.59 -10.39 -11.26
CA PHE A 114 2.81 -10.22 -10.47
C PHE A 114 2.64 -9.16 -9.39
N ARG A 115 3.22 -9.43 -8.24
CA ARG A 115 3.37 -8.52 -7.11
C ARG A 115 4.82 -8.44 -6.70
N PHE A 116 5.34 -7.24 -6.49
CA PHE A 116 6.70 -7.03 -6.03
C PHE A 116 6.71 -6.44 -4.61
N GLU A 117 7.48 -7.08 -3.74
CA GLU A 117 7.86 -6.52 -2.45
C GLU A 117 9.22 -5.84 -2.62
N ILE A 118 9.27 -4.55 -2.33
CA ILE A 118 10.46 -3.70 -2.53
C ILE A 118 10.82 -3.03 -1.22
N GLY A 119 11.88 -3.52 -0.59
CA GLY A 119 12.43 -2.88 0.59
C GLY A 119 13.17 -1.60 0.23
N ILE A 120 12.62 -0.44 0.57
CA ILE A 120 13.32 0.86 0.48
C ILE A 120 14.08 1.13 1.78
N GLN A 121 13.48 0.79 2.90
CA GLN A 121 13.91 0.94 4.28
C GLN A 121 13.98 2.38 4.74
N THR A 122 14.76 3.24 4.11
CA THR A 122 14.83 4.69 4.28
C THR A 122 15.40 5.33 3.02
N VAL A 123 15.07 6.59 2.74
CA VAL A 123 15.73 7.37 1.70
C VAL A 123 16.97 8.10 2.23
N ASN A 124 17.21 8.08 3.56
CA ASN A 124 18.39 8.62 4.18
C ASN A 124 19.62 7.76 3.83
N GLN A 125 20.45 8.28 2.93
CA GLN A 125 21.61 7.54 2.45
C GLN A 125 22.64 7.27 3.54
N LYS A 126 22.79 8.16 4.54
CA LYS A 126 23.71 7.96 5.66
C LYS A 126 23.28 6.76 6.51
N ALA A 127 22.00 6.68 6.83
CA ALA A 127 21.42 5.55 7.55
C ALA A 127 21.57 4.23 6.79
N ASN A 128 21.30 4.24 5.46
CA ASN A 128 21.50 3.07 4.62
C ASN A 128 22.96 2.60 4.63
N LEU A 129 23.92 3.50 4.48
CA LEU A 129 25.35 3.16 4.48
C LEU A 129 25.82 2.64 5.84
N GLU A 130 25.31 3.18 6.94
CA GLU A 130 25.64 2.76 8.30
C GLU A 130 25.27 1.29 8.58
N VAL A 131 24.21 0.80 7.94
CA VAL A 131 23.80 -0.61 8.01
C VAL A 131 24.24 -1.42 6.80
N SER A 132 25.30 -0.97 6.11
CA SER A 132 25.89 -1.65 4.94
C SER A 132 24.93 -1.89 3.79
N ARG A 133 23.88 -1.08 3.66
CA ARG A 133 22.90 -1.14 2.59
C ARG A 133 23.24 -0.15 1.48
N LYS A 134 23.63 -0.68 0.32
CA LYS A 134 23.91 0.13 -0.87
C LYS A 134 22.68 0.10 -1.77
N GLN A 135 21.87 1.12 -1.71
CA GLN A 135 20.67 1.29 -2.55
C GLN A 135 20.64 2.69 -3.14
N ASN A 136 20.21 2.80 -4.38
CA ASN A 136 19.94 4.08 -5.05
C ASN A 136 18.45 4.33 -5.11
N PHE A 137 17.95 5.27 -4.29
CA PHE A 137 16.52 5.56 -4.22
C PHE A 137 15.97 6.16 -5.52
N ASP A 138 16.73 7.01 -6.23
CA ASP A 138 16.26 7.62 -7.48
C ASP A 138 16.03 6.56 -8.55
N LYS A 139 16.93 5.57 -8.66
CA LYS A 139 16.73 4.43 -9.55
C LYS A 139 15.54 3.58 -9.12
N THR A 140 15.40 3.29 -7.82
CA THR A 140 14.24 2.57 -7.29
C THR A 140 12.95 3.29 -7.63
N LYS A 141 12.89 4.61 -7.41
CA LYS A 141 11.74 5.46 -7.76
C LYS A 141 11.42 5.41 -9.25
N GLY A 142 12.44 5.48 -10.11
CA GLY A 142 12.29 5.37 -11.56
C GLY A 142 11.64 4.04 -11.98
N VAL A 143 12.12 2.92 -11.44
CA VAL A 143 11.56 1.58 -11.71
C VAL A 143 10.10 1.48 -11.23
N ILE A 144 9.79 1.98 -10.02
CA ILE A 144 8.43 1.97 -9.47
C ILE A 144 7.49 2.75 -10.38
N LEU A 145 7.87 3.97 -10.78
CA LEU A 145 7.03 4.81 -11.65
C LEU A 145 6.82 4.20 -13.03
N GLU A 146 7.82 3.49 -13.57
CA GLU A 146 7.74 2.84 -14.88
C GLU A 146 6.84 1.59 -14.87
N LEU A 147 6.80 0.85 -13.76
CA LEU A 147 6.09 -0.43 -13.67
C LEU A 147 4.79 -0.39 -12.88
N LYS A 148 4.43 0.71 -12.21
CA LYS A 148 3.25 0.81 -11.31
C LYS A 148 1.91 0.44 -11.97
N ASP A 149 1.80 0.63 -13.28
CA ASP A 149 0.59 0.29 -14.04
C ASP A 149 0.57 -1.16 -14.53
N HIS A 150 1.64 -1.91 -14.32
CA HIS A 150 1.81 -3.30 -14.78
C HIS A 150 1.87 -4.29 -13.63
N VAL A 151 2.52 -3.91 -12.52
CA VAL A 151 2.77 -4.78 -11.36
C VAL A 151 2.28 -4.10 -10.09
N GLU A 152 1.60 -4.86 -9.24
CA GLU A 152 1.24 -4.42 -7.90
C GLU A 152 2.51 -4.38 -7.03
N MET A 153 2.77 -3.25 -6.36
CA MET A 153 3.99 -3.05 -5.58
C MET A 153 3.69 -2.79 -4.12
N HIS A 154 4.32 -3.57 -3.24
CA HIS A 154 4.37 -3.34 -1.82
C HIS A 154 5.72 -2.73 -1.47
N LEU A 155 5.72 -1.59 -0.82
CA LEU A 155 6.92 -0.87 -0.45
C LEU A 155 7.13 -0.92 1.05
N ASP A 156 8.39 -1.14 1.49
CA ASP A 156 8.71 -1.29 2.91
C ASP A 156 9.67 -0.19 3.37
N LEU A 157 9.35 0.39 4.53
CA LEU A 157 10.22 1.26 5.32
C LEU A 157 10.54 0.62 6.67
N ILE A 158 11.74 0.90 7.21
CA ILE A 158 12.16 0.49 8.55
C ILE A 158 12.40 1.72 9.40
N VAL A 159 11.67 1.85 10.48
CA VAL A 159 11.85 2.88 11.50
C VAL A 159 12.89 2.43 12.52
N GLY A 160 13.81 3.32 12.87
CA GLY A 160 14.81 3.09 13.90
C GLY A 160 16.18 2.66 13.39
N LEU A 161 16.48 2.82 12.10
CA LEU A 161 17.85 2.66 11.59
C LEU A 161 18.80 3.68 12.24
N PRO A 162 20.12 3.37 12.33
CA PRO A 162 21.07 4.34 12.85
C PRO A 162 21.11 5.59 11.98
N LEU A 163 21.35 6.76 12.58
CA LEU A 163 21.40 8.08 11.92
C LEU A 163 20.08 8.49 11.23
N ASP A 164 18.98 7.82 11.53
CA ASP A 164 17.65 8.11 10.98
C ASP A 164 16.79 8.76 12.06
N TYR A 165 16.72 10.08 12.04
CA TYR A 165 16.01 10.90 13.03
C TYR A 165 14.54 11.08 12.60
N TRP A 166 13.72 11.63 13.48
CA TRP A 166 12.31 11.90 13.22
C TRP A 166 12.05 12.58 11.86
N ASN A 167 12.82 13.62 11.53
CA ASN A 167 12.65 14.36 10.27
C ASN A 167 13.09 13.54 9.04
N ASP A 168 14.07 12.66 9.18
CA ASP A 168 14.51 11.77 8.10
C ASP A 168 13.46 10.71 7.82
N ILE A 169 12.85 10.16 8.88
CA ILE A 169 11.73 9.20 8.76
C ILE A 169 10.52 9.86 8.10
N LYS A 170 10.15 11.07 8.57
CA LYS A 170 9.07 11.86 7.97
C LYS A 170 9.33 12.09 6.49
N PHE A 171 10.50 12.54 6.12
CA PHE A 171 10.88 12.76 4.72
C PHE A 171 10.84 11.47 3.91
N SER A 172 11.38 10.37 4.43
CA SER A 172 11.36 9.06 3.78
C SER A 172 9.94 8.58 3.53
N PHE A 173 9.07 8.70 4.54
CA PHE A 173 7.68 8.32 4.45
C PHE A 173 6.94 9.13 3.37
N GLU A 174 7.10 10.45 3.37
CA GLU A 174 6.45 11.34 2.41
C GLU A 174 6.91 11.08 0.96
N GLU A 175 8.22 10.90 0.74
CA GLU A 175 8.75 10.60 -0.60
C GLU A 175 8.27 9.25 -1.14
N VAL A 176 8.17 8.25 -0.26
CA VAL A 176 7.68 6.93 -0.66
C VAL A 176 6.16 6.91 -0.84
N PHE A 177 5.42 7.60 0.03
CA PHE A 177 3.96 7.69 -0.07
C PHE A 177 3.51 8.40 -1.37
N LYS A 178 4.25 9.40 -1.86
CA LYS A 178 4.00 10.06 -3.15
C LYS A 178 4.04 9.13 -4.37
N LEU A 179 4.56 7.92 -4.23
CA LEU A 179 4.51 6.90 -5.27
C LEU A 179 3.16 6.19 -5.31
N TYR A 180 2.31 6.41 -4.32
CA TYR A 180 0.99 5.80 -4.14
C TYR A 180 1.00 4.27 -4.24
N PRO A 181 1.88 3.58 -3.48
CA PRO A 181 1.91 2.12 -3.53
C PRO A 181 0.59 1.56 -3.01
N PRO A 182 0.06 0.48 -3.61
CA PRO A 182 -1.12 -0.22 -3.09
C PRO A 182 -0.99 -0.62 -1.63
N GLU A 183 0.23 -0.94 -1.19
CA GLU A 183 0.56 -1.23 0.21
C GLU A 183 1.90 -0.58 0.57
N LEU A 184 1.92 0.14 1.69
CA LEU A 184 3.13 0.69 2.31
C LEU A 184 3.27 0.11 3.71
N GLN A 185 4.30 -0.69 3.92
CA GLN A 185 4.60 -1.24 5.24
C GLN A 185 5.59 -0.33 5.98
N LEU A 186 5.22 0.06 7.19
CA LEU A 186 6.10 0.79 8.10
C LEU A 186 6.49 -0.15 9.24
N GLY A 187 7.63 -0.82 9.08
CA GLY A 187 8.16 -1.75 10.08
C GLY A 187 9.11 -1.09 11.06
N PHE A 188 9.31 -1.69 12.22
CA PHE A 188 10.26 -1.25 13.22
C PHE A 188 11.50 -2.14 13.22
N LEU A 189 12.69 -1.55 13.45
CA LEU A 189 13.93 -2.29 13.50
C LEU A 189 13.87 -3.39 14.56
N LYS A 190 14.30 -4.58 14.18
CA LYS A 190 14.36 -5.76 15.04
C LYS A 190 15.79 -6.23 15.18
N PHE A 191 16.20 -6.47 16.41
CA PHE A 191 17.55 -6.90 16.76
C PHE A 191 17.66 -8.43 16.76
N LEU A 192 17.59 -9.02 15.56
CA LEU A 192 17.60 -10.47 15.39
C LEU A 192 18.94 -11.07 15.83
N LYS A 193 18.90 -12.24 16.48
CA LYS A 193 20.11 -12.91 16.99
C LYS A 193 21.06 -13.24 15.83
N GLY A 194 22.34 -12.90 16.01
CA GLY A 194 23.41 -13.13 15.03
C GLY A 194 23.57 -12.00 13.98
N THR A 195 22.72 -10.97 13.99
CA THR A 195 22.85 -9.87 13.06
C THR A 195 23.87 -8.83 13.56
N PRO A 196 24.69 -8.20 12.67
CA PRO A 196 25.67 -7.18 13.07
C PRO A 196 25.04 -5.97 13.78
N VAL A 197 23.85 -5.54 13.38
CA VAL A 197 23.15 -4.42 14.05
C VAL A 197 22.87 -4.73 15.52
N ARG A 198 22.60 -6.00 15.85
CA ARG A 198 22.43 -6.42 17.24
C ARG A 198 23.73 -6.37 18.02
N ASP A 199 24.83 -6.77 17.42
CA ASP A 199 26.15 -6.76 18.09
C ASP A 199 26.63 -5.33 18.34
N LYS A 200 26.35 -4.42 17.42
CA LYS A 200 26.67 -2.97 17.48
C LYS A 200 25.66 -2.14 18.28
N HIS A 201 24.69 -2.72 18.96
CA HIS A 201 23.61 -1.96 19.61
C HIS A 201 24.08 -0.87 20.57
N LYS A 202 25.20 -1.09 21.26
CA LYS A 202 25.76 -0.12 22.21
C LYS A 202 26.32 1.13 21.53
N ASP A 203 26.85 1.00 20.32
CA ASP A 203 27.49 2.10 19.58
C ASP A 203 26.45 3.18 19.21
N HIS A 204 25.21 2.76 19.03
CA HIS A 204 24.07 3.62 18.68
C HIS A 204 23.09 3.86 19.84
N GLY A 205 23.44 3.43 21.06
CA GLY A 205 22.59 3.59 22.25
C GLY A 205 21.25 2.87 22.16
N TYR A 206 21.17 1.78 21.41
CA TYR A 206 19.93 1.02 21.25
C TYR A 206 19.51 0.30 22.53
N VAL A 207 18.24 0.44 22.86
CA VAL A 207 17.50 -0.42 23.77
C VAL A 207 16.39 -1.10 22.96
N PHE A 208 16.25 -2.41 23.12
CA PHE A 208 15.27 -3.22 22.41
C PHE A 208 14.67 -4.27 23.34
N ASP A 209 13.50 -4.79 22.97
CA ASP A 209 12.81 -5.83 23.74
C ASP A 209 13.69 -7.10 23.78
N PRO A 210 14.01 -7.64 24.96
CA PRO A 210 14.76 -8.89 25.10
C PRO A 210 13.98 -10.13 24.59
N ILE A 211 12.66 -9.99 24.45
CA ILE A 211 11.76 -11.04 23.96
C ILE A 211 11.52 -10.86 22.46
N ALA A 212 11.38 -11.94 21.72
CA ALA A 212 11.04 -11.88 20.30
C ALA A 212 9.74 -11.07 20.09
N PRO A 213 9.67 -10.19 19.11
CA PRO A 213 10.55 -10.05 17.93
C PRO A 213 11.79 -9.17 18.11
N TYR A 214 12.20 -8.82 19.34
CA TYR A 214 13.37 -8.00 19.62
C TYR A 214 13.30 -6.58 19.03
N GLN A 215 12.13 -5.97 19.11
CA GLN A 215 11.86 -4.66 18.51
C GLN A 215 12.55 -3.54 19.27
N ILE A 216 12.97 -2.50 18.55
CA ILE A 216 13.51 -1.27 19.11
C ILE A 216 12.54 -0.65 20.13
N ILE A 217 13.09 -0.15 21.25
CA ILE A 217 12.38 0.64 22.27
C ILE A 217 12.86 2.10 22.21
N ARG A 218 14.16 2.35 22.04
CA ARG A 218 14.76 3.67 21.85
C ARG A 218 16.19 3.57 21.33
N SER A 219 16.74 4.69 20.89
CA SER A 219 18.14 4.81 20.47
C SER A 219 18.67 6.21 20.73
N ASN A 220 19.91 6.51 20.29
CA ASN A 220 20.44 7.87 20.27
C ASN A 220 19.71 8.78 19.26
N TYR A 221 18.90 8.24 18.37
CA TYR A 221 18.25 8.94 17.25
C TYR A 221 16.75 9.12 17.45
N LEU A 222 16.11 8.19 18.16
CA LEU A 222 14.68 8.18 18.44
C LEU A 222 14.41 7.82 19.90
N SER A 223 13.63 8.65 20.55
CA SER A 223 13.07 8.39 21.88
C SER A 223 11.94 7.35 21.81
N GLU A 224 11.62 6.75 22.96
CA GLU A 224 10.48 5.85 23.11
C GLU A 224 9.16 6.54 22.73
N GLN A 225 8.99 7.82 23.07
CA GLN A 225 7.79 8.59 22.73
C GLN A 225 7.67 8.83 21.23
N GLU A 226 8.75 9.09 20.51
CA GLU A 226 8.73 9.23 19.05
C GLU A 226 8.36 7.91 18.37
N LEU A 227 8.88 6.78 18.84
CA LEU A 227 8.51 5.46 18.33
C LEU A 227 7.04 5.14 18.59
N ALA A 228 6.51 5.48 19.79
CA ALA A 228 5.09 5.34 20.06
C ALA A 228 4.22 6.21 19.14
N ASN A 229 4.66 7.44 18.86
CA ASN A 229 3.96 8.31 17.91
C ASN A 229 3.96 7.74 16.47
N ILE A 230 5.07 7.13 16.04
CA ILE A 230 5.14 6.48 14.72
C ILE A 230 4.23 5.24 14.67
N THR A 231 4.06 4.53 15.79
CA THR A 231 3.10 3.42 15.86
C THR A 231 1.65 3.89 15.63
N LEU A 232 1.28 5.06 16.12
CA LEU A 232 -0.05 5.65 15.84
C LEU A 232 -0.23 5.96 14.34
N LEU A 233 0.82 6.48 13.70
CA LEU A 233 0.82 6.70 12.24
C LEU A 233 0.71 5.38 11.48
N GLU A 234 1.47 4.35 11.87
CA GLU A 234 1.42 3.01 11.25
C GLU A 234 0.01 2.41 11.32
N HIS A 235 -0.65 2.49 12.47
CA HIS A 235 -2.03 2.06 12.61
C HIS A 235 -3.00 2.83 11.70
N ALA A 236 -2.84 4.15 11.57
CA ALA A 236 -3.67 4.94 10.66
C ALA A 236 -3.39 4.57 9.19
N LEU A 237 -2.13 4.35 8.82
CA LEU A 237 -1.73 3.89 7.50
C LEU A 237 -2.41 2.56 7.14
N GLU A 238 -2.37 1.58 8.05
CA GLU A 238 -3.00 0.27 7.86
C GLU A 238 -4.53 0.38 7.74
N ILE A 239 -5.16 1.21 8.56
CA ILE A 239 -6.63 1.35 8.55
C ILE A 239 -7.13 2.11 7.32
N TYR A 240 -6.44 3.18 6.91
CA TYR A 240 -6.98 4.14 5.96
C TYR A 240 -6.38 4.06 4.57
N TRP A 241 -5.13 3.60 4.43
CA TRP A 241 -4.44 3.47 3.16
C TRP A 241 -4.31 2.02 2.69
N ASN A 242 -3.63 1.14 3.43
CA ASN A 242 -3.42 -0.26 3.03
C ASN A 242 -4.75 -1.02 2.86
N LYS A 243 -5.77 -0.65 3.65
CA LYS A 243 -7.17 -0.90 3.31
C LYS A 243 -7.70 0.38 2.65
N PRO A 244 -7.87 0.44 1.33
CA PRO A 244 -8.06 1.70 0.59
C PRO A 244 -9.39 2.39 0.92
N ARG A 245 -9.54 2.86 2.17
CA ARG A 245 -10.76 3.47 2.69
C ARG A 245 -10.81 4.97 2.48
N LEU A 246 -9.65 5.65 2.49
CA LEU A 246 -9.53 7.08 2.26
C LEU A 246 -8.63 7.40 1.05
N PHE A 247 -8.79 6.65 -0.03
CA PHE A 247 -7.90 6.75 -1.19
C PHE A 247 -7.85 8.16 -1.80
N ASN A 248 -9.01 8.73 -2.13
CA ASN A 248 -9.09 10.08 -2.71
C ASN A 248 -8.70 11.15 -1.71
N THR A 249 -9.15 11.00 -0.46
CA THR A 249 -8.83 11.90 0.65
C THR A 249 -7.32 11.99 0.87
N LEU A 250 -6.63 10.84 0.99
CA LEU A 250 -5.20 10.81 1.27
C LEU A 250 -4.33 11.22 0.07
N LYS A 251 -4.79 11.00 -1.17
CA LYS A 251 -4.15 11.59 -2.35
C LYS A 251 -4.20 13.12 -2.31
N TYR A 252 -5.35 13.69 -1.96
CA TYR A 252 -5.51 15.13 -1.81
C TYR A 252 -4.64 15.67 -0.68
N VAL A 253 -4.64 15.01 0.48
CA VAL A 253 -3.75 15.36 1.60
C VAL A 253 -2.29 15.38 1.18
N THR A 254 -1.85 14.38 0.41
CA THR A 254 -0.45 14.31 -0.08
C THR A 254 -0.07 15.50 -0.96
N ALA A 255 -1.04 16.05 -1.70
CA ALA A 255 -0.82 17.20 -2.58
C ALA A 255 -0.86 18.56 -1.85
N GLN A 256 -1.61 18.65 -0.73
CA GLN A 256 -1.88 19.93 -0.05
C GLN A 256 -1.22 20.05 1.33
N TYR A 257 -0.93 18.94 1.99
CA TYR A 257 -0.47 18.87 3.37
C TYR A 257 0.66 17.85 3.55
N SER A 258 1.23 17.78 4.75
CA SER A 258 2.10 16.68 5.15
C SER A 258 1.26 15.44 5.40
N ILE A 259 1.42 14.43 4.56
CA ILE A 259 0.73 13.14 4.74
C ILE A 259 1.17 12.42 6.01
N PHE A 260 2.42 12.57 6.41
CA PHE A 260 2.94 12.04 7.67
C PHE A 260 2.22 12.66 8.87
N ASP A 261 2.14 14.00 8.94
CA ASP A 261 1.50 14.69 10.05
C ASP A 261 -0.01 14.41 10.08
N PHE A 262 -0.65 14.33 8.93
CA PHE A 262 -2.07 14.01 8.82
C PHE A 262 -2.38 12.60 9.38
N LEU A 263 -1.65 11.58 8.93
CA LEU A 263 -1.87 10.21 9.39
C LEU A 263 -1.49 10.04 10.87
N HIS A 264 -0.42 10.69 11.34
CA HIS A 264 -0.07 10.70 12.75
C HIS A 264 -1.17 11.36 13.60
N GLY A 265 -1.68 12.52 13.18
CA GLY A 265 -2.78 13.20 13.86
C GLY A 265 -4.07 12.37 13.85
N LEU A 266 -4.39 11.73 12.72
CA LEU A 266 -5.55 10.85 12.59
C LEU A 266 -5.42 9.60 13.48
N GLY A 267 -4.24 8.99 13.56
CA GLY A 267 -3.96 7.85 14.44
C GLY A 267 -4.11 8.22 15.91
N ARG A 268 -3.59 9.38 16.34
CA ARG A 268 -3.79 9.91 17.69
C ARG A 268 -5.28 10.17 17.99
N TYR A 269 -5.98 10.77 17.06
CA TYR A 269 -7.42 11.03 17.22
C TYR A 269 -8.21 9.73 17.30
N PHE A 270 -7.84 8.72 16.49
CA PHE A 270 -8.45 7.39 16.54
C PHE A 270 -8.28 6.74 17.92
N GLU A 271 -7.07 6.76 18.46
CA GLU A 271 -6.78 6.22 19.79
C GLU A 271 -7.61 6.92 20.87
N GLN A 272 -7.72 8.24 20.83
CA GLN A 272 -8.53 9.04 21.77
C GLN A 272 -10.01 8.71 21.69
N GLN A 273 -10.55 8.44 20.49
CA GLN A 273 -11.98 8.19 20.28
C GLN A 273 -12.40 6.73 20.48
N HIS A 274 -11.49 5.77 20.28
CA HIS A 274 -11.81 4.34 20.30
C HIS A 274 -10.94 3.52 21.26
N GLY A 275 -9.78 4.01 21.64
CA GLY A 275 -8.85 3.38 22.58
C GLY A 275 -8.05 2.19 22.01
N LYS A 276 -8.54 1.56 20.93
CA LYS A 276 -7.89 0.39 20.31
C LYS A 276 -8.03 0.42 18.78
N PHE A 277 -7.03 -0.09 18.08
CA PHE A 277 -7.02 -0.19 16.61
C PHE A 277 -7.62 -1.51 16.10
N ILE A 278 -8.49 -2.13 16.88
CA ILE A 278 -9.20 -3.38 16.57
C ILE A 278 -10.65 -3.28 17.03
N GLY A 279 -11.54 -4.13 16.50
CA GLY A 279 -12.93 -4.26 16.96
C GLY A 279 -13.84 -3.09 16.55
N PHE A 280 -13.55 -2.39 15.47
CA PHE A 280 -14.33 -1.29 14.93
C PHE A 280 -15.10 -1.68 13.66
N SER A 281 -16.26 -1.06 13.45
CA SER A 281 -17.02 -1.17 12.20
C SER A 281 -16.47 -0.21 11.12
N LEU A 282 -16.87 -0.44 9.87
CA LEU A 282 -16.54 0.48 8.76
C LEU A 282 -17.12 1.89 9.03
N ASP A 283 -18.33 1.98 9.54
CA ASP A 283 -18.96 3.27 9.88
C ASP A 283 -18.18 4.03 10.95
N LYS A 284 -17.62 3.31 11.95
CA LYS A 284 -16.80 3.94 13.00
C LYS A 284 -15.49 4.50 12.44
N VAL A 285 -14.89 3.85 11.45
CA VAL A 285 -13.69 4.35 10.75
C VAL A 285 -13.97 5.71 10.13
N TYR A 286 -15.11 5.85 9.41
CA TYR A 286 -15.47 7.11 8.77
C TYR A 286 -15.94 8.18 9.79
N GLU A 287 -16.60 7.76 10.86
CA GLU A 287 -16.98 8.68 11.96
C GLU A 287 -15.75 9.35 12.57
N ILE A 288 -14.70 8.57 12.85
CA ILE A 288 -13.45 9.07 13.41
C ILE A 288 -12.74 10.00 12.41
N ALA A 289 -12.60 9.59 11.14
CA ALA A 289 -11.96 10.41 10.12
C ALA A 289 -12.72 11.73 9.89
N ALA A 290 -14.05 11.69 9.83
CA ALA A 290 -14.87 12.89 9.69
C ALA A 290 -14.73 13.83 10.90
N GLY A 291 -14.73 13.27 12.12
CA GLY A 291 -14.49 14.02 13.34
C GLY A 291 -13.12 14.69 13.36
N TYR A 292 -12.07 13.97 12.93
CA TYR A 292 -10.73 14.51 12.82
C TYR A 292 -10.66 15.67 11.79
N ILE A 293 -11.19 15.47 10.60
CA ILE A 293 -11.20 16.51 9.55
C ILE A 293 -12.00 17.72 10.00
N ALA A 294 -13.17 17.53 10.60
CA ALA A 294 -13.99 18.64 11.11
C ALA A 294 -13.29 19.45 12.22
N ALA A 295 -12.49 18.78 13.06
CA ALA A 295 -11.79 19.44 14.16
C ALA A 295 -10.54 20.20 13.71
N PHE A 296 -9.76 19.64 12.77
CA PHE A 296 -8.44 20.15 12.40
C PHE A 296 -8.39 20.81 11.03
N PHE A 297 -9.37 20.56 10.14
CA PHE A 297 -9.47 21.08 8.78
C PHE A 297 -10.89 21.63 8.48
N PRO A 298 -11.48 22.47 9.38
CA PRO A 298 -12.89 22.84 9.30
C PRO A 298 -13.23 23.68 8.05
N HIS A 299 -12.25 24.33 7.44
CA HIS A 299 -12.43 25.20 6.28
C HIS A 299 -12.07 24.53 4.94
N ASP A 300 -11.55 23.31 4.96
CA ASP A 300 -11.22 22.56 3.74
C ASP A 300 -12.42 21.77 3.25
N LYS A 301 -13.25 22.42 2.44
CA LYS A 301 -14.46 21.82 1.88
C LYS A 301 -14.14 20.63 0.96
N VAL A 302 -13.09 20.73 0.16
CA VAL A 302 -12.68 19.66 -0.77
C VAL A 302 -12.29 18.39 0.00
N LEU A 303 -11.53 18.55 1.09
CA LEU A 303 -11.16 17.41 1.95
C LEU A 303 -12.37 16.72 2.56
N GLN A 304 -13.38 17.49 3.01
CA GLN A 304 -14.63 16.97 3.55
C GLN A 304 -15.46 16.25 2.49
N GLU A 305 -15.54 16.79 1.27
CA GLU A 305 -16.22 16.20 0.13
C GLU A 305 -15.57 14.88 -0.30
N LEU A 306 -14.24 14.84 -0.40
CA LEU A 306 -13.49 13.63 -0.75
C LEU A 306 -13.65 12.52 0.31
N LEU A 307 -13.66 12.86 1.60
CA LEU A 307 -13.97 11.90 2.66
C LEU A 307 -15.35 11.25 2.47
N ALA A 308 -16.36 12.05 2.16
CA ALA A 308 -17.71 11.55 1.96
C ALA A 308 -17.82 10.67 0.71
N ILE A 309 -17.12 11.03 -0.36
CA ILE A 309 -17.02 10.22 -1.58
C ILE A 309 -16.35 8.89 -1.28
N ASP A 310 -15.20 8.90 -0.57
CA ASP A 310 -14.51 7.68 -0.16
C ASP A 310 -15.41 6.78 0.72
N GLN A 311 -16.19 7.37 1.62
CA GLN A 311 -17.19 6.61 2.39
C GLN A 311 -18.18 5.90 1.46
N TRP A 312 -18.80 6.63 0.56
CA TRP A 312 -19.80 6.02 -0.34
C TRP A 312 -19.20 4.92 -1.20
N LEU A 313 -18.01 5.15 -1.78
CA LEU A 313 -17.33 4.18 -2.65
C LEU A 313 -16.92 2.88 -1.93
N GLN A 314 -16.80 2.88 -0.61
CA GLN A 314 -16.48 1.66 0.14
C GLN A 314 -17.69 0.82 0.53
N HIS A 315 -18.92 1.35 0.39
CA HIS A 315 -20.13 0.65 0.75
C HIS A 315 -20.77 -0.05 -0.46
N LYS A 316 -21.38 -1.22 -0.26
CA LYS A 316 -22.19 -1.92 -1.27
C LYS A 316 -23.62 -1.41 -1.30
N ILE A 317 -24.11 -0.99 -0.14
CA ILE A 317 -25.45 -0.45 0.08
C ILE A 317 -25.26 0.97 0.62
N LYS A 318 -26.12 1.88 0.20
CA LYS A 318 -26.06 3.28 0.66
C LYS A 318 -26.06 3.36 2.20
N PRO A 319 -25.04 3.98 2.81
CA PRO A 319 -24.96 4.11 4.26
C PRO A 319 -26.08 5.00 4.79
N SER A 320 -26.54 4.72 6.01
CA SER A 320 -27.58 5.52 6.68
C SER A 320 -27.10 6.91 7.09
N LYS A 321 -25.81 7.05 7.40
CA LYS A 321 -25.17 8.33 7.74
C LYS A 321 -24.24 8.72 6.60
N SER A 322 -24.46 9.89 6.04
CA SER A 322 -23.57 10.53 5.04
C SER A 322 -22.91 11.76 5.65
N TYR A 323 -21.68 12.03 5.22
CA TYR A 323 -20.94 13.25 5.61
C TYR A 323 -21.06 14.37 4.57
N LEU A 324 -21.86 14.17 3.53
CA LEU A 324 -22.20 15.16 2.52
C LEU A 324 -23.72 15.24 2.38
N ALA A 325 -24.26 16.44 2.27
CA ALA A 325 -25.67 16.66 2.05
C ALA A 325 -26.07 16.18 0.66
N GLU A 326 -27.10 15.35 0.59
CA GLU A 326 -27.68 14.92 -0.67
C GLU A 326 -28.80 15.87 -1.08
N TYR A 327 -29.08 15.88 -2.40
CA TYR A 327 -30.27 16.53 -2.94
C TYR A 327 -31.54 16.02 -2.30
N ASP A 328 -32.54 16.86 -2.19
CA ASP A 328 -33.86 16.45 -1.80
C ASP A 328 -34.46 15.44 -2.81
N LYS A 329 -35.62 14.89 -2.48
CA LYS A 329 -36.24 13.85 -3.33
C LYS A 329 -36.61 14.39 -4.72
N LYS A 330 -37.05 15.66 -4.82
CA LYS A 330 -37.51 16.28 -6.06
C LYS A 330 -36.31 16.58 -6.97
N GLU A 331 -35.29 17.22 -6.42
CA GLU A 331 -34.04 17.53 -7.14
C GLU A 331 -33.36 16.26 -7.62
N LYS A 332 -33.24 15.26 -6.73
CA LYS A 332 -32.65 13.96 -7.06
C LYS A 332 -33.36 13.29 -8.23
N PHE A 333 -34.69 13.23 -8.20
CA PHE A 333 -35.43 12.56 -9.28
C PHE A 333 -35.40 13.35 -10.58
N ALA A 334 -35.41 14.69 -10.52
CA ALA A 334 -35.24 15.53 -11.70
C ALA A 334 -33.89 15.28 -12.40
N LEU A 335 -32.81 15.14 -11.61
CA LEU A 335 -31.48 14.81 -12.15
C LEU A 335 -31.45 13.40 -12.75
N LEU A 336 -32.02 12.40 -12.05
CA LEU A 336 -32.07 11.04 -12.57
C LEU A 336 -32.86 10.93 -13.88
N ASP A 337 -33.97 11.71 -14.01
CA ASP A 337 -34.75 11.79 -15.27
C ASP A 337 -33.92 12.40 -16.41
N ALA A 338 -33.23 13.50 -16.15
CA ALA A 338 -32.39 14.16 -17.15
C ALA A 338 -31.34 13.21 -17.76
N TYR A 339 -30.86 12.25 -16.99
CA TYR A 339 -29.88 11.26 -17.43
C TYR A 339 -30.48 9.87 -17.70
N LYS A 340 -31.82 9.73 -17.76
CA LYS A 340 -32.54 8.45 -17.98
C LYS A 340 -32.15 7.34 -17.00
N LEU A 341 -31.85 7.71 -15.76
CA LEU A 341 -31.54 6.76 -14.71
C LEU A 341 -32.81 6.34 -13.95
N PRO A 342 -32.93 5.08 -13.52
CA PRO A 342 -34.13 4.60 -12.83
C PRO A 342 -34.37 5.32 -11.49
N HIS A 343 -35.64 5.66 -11.20
CA HIS A 343 -36.02 6.20 -9.91
C HIS A 343 -35.89 5.14 -8.80
N ASN A 344 -34.85 5.25 -7.98
CA ASN A 344 -34.70 4.40 -6.81
C ASN A 344 -34.01 5.19 -5.70
N LYS A 345 -34.72 5.43 -4.60
CA LYS A 345 -34.25 6.23 -3.45
C LYS A 345 -32.97 5.66 -2.83
N TYR A 346 -32.83 4.35 -2.76
CA TYR A 346 -31.76 3.65 -2.06
C TYR A 346 -30.57 3.29 -2.94
N ARG A 347 -30.79 3.29 -4.26
CA ARG A 347 -29.78 2.90 -5.24
C ARG A 347 -28.75 4.01 -5.55
N TYR A 348 -29.12 5.26 -5.32
CA TYR A 348 -28.28 6.39 -5.69
C TYR A 348 -28.05 7.34 -4.50
N ALA A 349 -26.82 7.85 -4.38
CA ALA A 349 -26.56 9.13 -3.71
C ALA A 349 -26.36 10.19 -4.79
N VAL A 350 -26.97 11.35 -4.62
CA VAL A 350 -26.91 12.48 -5.57
C VAL A 350 -26.66 13.75 -4.82
N THR A 351 -25.65 14.49 -5.23
CA THR A 351 -25.22 15.73 -4.59
C THR A 351 -24.50 16.62 -5.57
N GLN A 352 -24.27 17.89 -5.21
CA GLN A 352 -23.32 18.77 -5.87
C GLN A 352 -22.06 18.88 -5.00
N ILE A 353 -20.90 18.78 -5.62
CA ILE A 353 -19.60 19.02 -5.00
C ILE A 353 -18.94 20.26 -5.58
N SER A 354 -17.93 20.80 -4.90
CA SER A 354 -17.30 22.08 -5.26
C SER A 354 -16.25 22.00 -6.38
N PHE A 355 -15.95 20.81 -6.88
CA PHE A 355 -14.93 20.56 -7.89
C PHE A 355 -15.36 19.50 -8.90
N ASP A 356 -14.65 19.38 -10.03
CA ASP A 356 -14.87 18.32 -11.01
C ASP A 356 -14.18 17.02 -10.56
N PHE A 357 -14.98 16.05 -10.07
CA PHE A 357 -14.48 14.75 -9.61
C PHE A 357 -13.91 13.91 -10.76
N GLY A 358 -14.47 14.00 -11.96
CA GLY A 358 -13.93 13.26 -13.12
C GLY A 358 -12.53 13.73 -13.51
N SER A 359 -12.26 15.02 -13.47
CA SER A 359 -10.90 15.54 -13.65
C SER A 359 -9.97 15.14 -12.50
N TRP A 360 -10.47 15.16 -11.26
CA TRP A 360 -9.70 14.64 -10.11
C TRP A 360 -9.28 13.18 -10.28
N GLU A 361 -10.17 12.30 -10.69
CA GLU A 361 -9.85 10.89 -10.92
C GLU A 361 -8.79 10.69 -12.02
N ARG A 362 -8.87 11.44 -13.10
CA ARG A 362 -7.96 11.33 -14.25
C ARG A 362 -6.60 11.97 -14.01
N GLU A 363 -6.58 13.16 -13.45
CA GLU A 363 -5.41 14.05 -13.43
C GLU A 363 -4.81 14.20 -12.02
N GLY A 364 -5.57 13.93 -10.97
CA GLY A 364 -5.18 14.22 -9.59
C GLY A 364 -5.11 15.70 -9.26
N ILE A 365 -5.81 16.53 -10.03
CA ILE A 365 -5.84 18.00 -9.89
C ILE A 365 -7.25 18.44 -9.56
N ILE A 366 -7.40 19.29 -8.54
CA ILE A 366 -8.68 19.92 -8.20
C ILE A 366 -8.94 21.10 -9.13
N HIS A 367 -9.96 20.96 -9.95
CA HIS A 367 -10.51 22.07 -10.73
C HIS A 367 -11.77 22.61 -10.03
N PRO A 368 -11.73 23.83 -9.45
CA PRO A 368 -12.88 24.43 -8.79
C PRO A 368 -14.02 24.68 -9.79
N SER A 369 -14.92 23.73 -9.89
CA SER A 369 -16.11 23.80 -10.76
C SER A 369 -17.20 22.97 -10.11
N PRO A 370 -18.25 23.60 -9.54
CA PRO A 370 -19.36 22.87 -8.96
C PRO A 370 -19.94 21.85 -9.95
N THR A 371 -19.92 20.58 -9.58
CA THR A 371 -20.30 19.48 -10.47
C THR A 371 -21.27 18.53 -9.77
N GLU A 372 -22.27 18.06 -10.52
CA GLU A 372 -23.17 17.02 -10.07
C GLU A 372 -22.44 15.71 -9.91
N LEU A 373 -22.64 15.05 -8.77
CA LEU A 373 -22.08 13.75 -8.46
C LEU A 373 -23.20 12.74 -8.22
N VAL A 374 -23.18 11.65 -8.98
CA VAL A 374 -24.09 10.53 -8.81
C VAL A 374 -23.29 9.28 -8.49
N ILE A 375 -23.59 8.65 -7.35
CA ILE A 375 -22.99 7.38 -6.93
C ILE A 375 -24.07 6.30 -6.93
N VAL A 376 -23.78 5.16 -7.54
CA VAL A 376 -24.69 4.01 -7.64
C VAL A 376 -24.25 2.89 -6.70
N PHE A 377 -25.24 2.33 -5.98
CA PHE A 377 -25.11 1.17 -5.09
C PHE A 377 -25.90 0.00 -5.70
N ASP A 378 -25.24 -1.12 -5.97
CA ASP A 378 -25.88 -2.32 -6.55
C ASP A 378 -26.16 -3.44 -5.52
N GLY A 379 -25.66 -3.31 -4.30
CA GLY A 379 -25.80 -4.29 -3.23
C GLY A 379 -24.84 -5.49 -3.32
N GLN A 380 -24.11 -5.63 -4.41
CA GLN A 380 -23.22 -6.77 -4.67
C GLN A 380 -21.74 -6.38 -4.59
N SER A 381 -21.38 -5.32 -5.30
CA SER A 381 -20.03 -4.74 -5.35
C SER A 381 -19.96 -3.42 -4.57
N LYS A 382 -18.75 -2.89 -4.41
CA LYS A 382 -18.57 -1.51 -3.90
C LYS A 382 -19.25 -0.52 -4.85
N ALA A 383 -19.76 0.57 -4.30
CA ALA A 383 -20.37 1.65 -5.07
C ALA A 383 -19.39 2.26 -6.08
N ARG A 384 -19.91 2.89 -7.10
CA ARG A 384 -19.14 3.55 -8.15
C ARG A 384 -19.77 4.88 -8.54
N VAL A 385 -18.95 5.79 -9.01
CA VAL A 385 -19.39 7.04 -9.62
C VAL A 385 -20.04 6.73 -10.99
N VAL A 386 -21.15 7.40 -11.27
CA VAL A 386 -21.78 7.38 -12.59
C VAL A 386 -21.15 8.48 -13.43
N ASP A 387 -20.52 8.12 -14.52
CA ASP A 387 -19.98 9.09 -15.47
C ASP A 387 -21.12 9.72 -16.26
N LEU A 388 -21.56 10.90 -15.82
CA LEU A 388 -22.66 11.64 -16.44
C LEU A 388 -22.31 12.15 -17.84
N SER A 389 -21.02 12.33 -18.17
CA SER A 389 -20.59 12.81 -19.47
C SER A 389 -20.84 11.79 -20.60
N THR A 390 -20.95 10.52 -20.26
CA THR A 390 -21.24 9.41 -21.20
C THR A 390 -22.73 9.19 -21.42
N LEU A 391 -23.60 9.86 -20.63
CA LEU A 391 -25.04 9.74 -20.69
C LEU A 391 -25.64 10.90 -21.51
N ALA A 392 -26.56 10.62 -22.43
CA ALA A 392 -27.24 11.66 -23.14
C ALA A 392 -28.18 12.44 -22.21
N VAL A 393 -27.97 13.73 -22.13
CA VAL A 393 -28.91 14.66 -21.49
C VAL A 393 -30.10 14.85 -22.44
N VAL A 394 -31.30 14.78 -21.92
CA VAL A 394 -32.55 14.95 -22.69
C VAL A 394 -33.05 16.38 -22.59
#